data_3e47e0c3e874d117e78cad2a88ef6627
#
_entry.id   3e47e0c3e874d117e78cad2a88ef6627
#
_cell.length_a   1.000
_cell.length_b   1.000
_cell.length_c   1.000
_cell.angle_alpha   90.00
_cell.angle_beta   90.00
_cell.angle_gamma   90.00
#
_symmetry.space_group_name_H-M   'P 1'
#
loop_
_entity.id
_entity.type
_entity.pdbx_description
1 polymer ?
#
loop_
_entity_poly.entity_id
_entity_poly.type
_entity_poly.pdbx_seq_one_letter_code
_entity_poly.pdbx_strand_id
1 'polypeptide(L)'
;MAEQEKSTKRISVVIAGRSYPVKVSEAEARLIPGIEKKINDQIMKIQMSYKDLDMQDYLSMVLLTNVISSNNIEEPEIDSAFEKLDQLNSLLEKSI
;
A
#
# COMPACT_ATOMS: atom_id res chain seq x y z
N MET A 1 -22.53 -11.26 12.94
CA MET A 1 -23.10 -11.20 12.35
C MET A 1 -23.42 -11.40 10.98
N ALA A 2 -24.44 -12.06 10.76
CA ALA A 2 -24.80 -12.49 9.45
C ALA A 2 -25.10 -11.35 8.53
N GLU A 3 -25.56 -10.29 9.05
CA GLU A 3 -25.90 -9.23 8.17
C GLU A 3 -24.69 -8.62 7.55
N GLN A 4 -23.55 -8.71 8.14
CA GLN A 4 -22.40 -8.18 7.50
C GLN A 4 -22.02 -8.98 6.31
N GLU A 5 -22.23 -10.27 6.37
CA GLU A 5 -21.90 -11.09 5.24
C GLU A 5 -22.80 -10.83 4.08
N LYS A 6 -24.03 -10.45 4.36
CA LYS A 6 -24.94 -10.19 3.28
C LYS A 6 -24.57 -8.98 2.48
N SER A 7 -23.81 -8.06 3.06
CA SER A 7 -23.45 -6.87 2.32
C SER A 7 -22.15 -6.98 1.59
N THR A 8 -21.53 -8.12 1.58
CA THR A 8 -20.25 -8.22 0.90
C THR A 8 -20.45 -8.37 -0.61
N LYS A 9 -19.48 -7.91 -1.35
CA LYS A 9 -19.50 -8.09 -2.78
C LYS A 9 -18.07 -8.27 -3.25
N ARG A 10 -17.90 -8.82 -4.44
CA ARG A 10 -16.62 -9.07 -5.00
C ARG A 10 -16.30 -8.03 -6.00
N ILE A 11 -15.17 -7.42 -5.90
CA ILE A 11 -14.73 -6.44 -6.88
C ILE A 11 -13.29 -6.74 -7.23
N SER A 12 -12.82 -6.18 -8.32
CA SER A 12 -11.45 -6.33 -8.75
C SER A 12 -10.67 -5.09 -8.40
N VAL A 13 -9.48 -5.28 -7.86
CA VAL A 13 -8.59 -4.17 -7.55
C VAL A 13 -7.33 -4.37 -8.37
N VAL A 14 -6.89 -3.36 -9.08
CA VAL A 14 -5.70 -3.44 -9.91
C VAL A 14 -4.55 -2.78 -9.19
N ILE A 15 -3.53 -3.57 -8.87
CA ILE A 15 -2.36 -3.07 -8.18
C ILE A 15 -1.15 -3.45 -9.00
N ALA A 16 -0.37 -2.46 -9.37
CA ALA A 16 0.85 -2.68 -10.14
C ALA A 16 0.57 -3.48 -11.41
N GLY A 17 -0.54 -3.20 -12.03
CA GLY A 17 -0.87 -3.85 -13.31
C GLY A 17 -1.54 -5.20 -13.18
N ARG A 18 -1.72 -5.70 -11.98
CA ARG A 18 -2.38 -6.99 -11.80
C ARG A 18 -3.72 -6.81 -11.13
N SER A 19 -4.67 -7.62 -11.55
CA SER A 19 -6.03 -7.55 -11.04
C SER A 19 -6.23 -8.60 -9.98
N TYR A 20 -6.79 -8.21 -8.84
CA TYR A 20 -7.03 -9.12 -7.73
C TYR A 20 -8.48 -9.05 -7.31
N PRO A 21 -9.15 -10.20 -7.18
CA PRO A 21 -10.52 -10.17 -6.70
C PRO A 21 -10.52 -10.03 -5.18
N VAL A 22 -11.31 -9.14 -4.67
CA VAL A 22 -11.42 -8.97 -3.23
C VAL A 22 -12.87 -8.95 -2.84
N LYS A 23 -13.14 -9.41 -1.63
CA LYS A 23 -14.48 -9.45 -1.12
C LYS A 23 -14.58 -8.37 -0.05
N VAL A 24 -15.45 -7.43 -0.25
CA VAL A 24 -15.55 -6.28 0.64
C VAL A 24 -17.00 -5.96 0.90
N SER A 25 -17.26 -5.18 1.94
CA SER A 25 -18.61 -4.72 2.20
C SER A 25 -18.95 -3.62 1.23
N GLU A 26 -20.22 -3.22 1.20
CA GLU A 26 -20.61 -2.15 0.32
C GLU A 26 -19.95 -0.86 0.69
N ALA A 27 -19.78 -0.60 1.98
CA ALA A 27 -19.12 0.62 2.41
C ALA A 27 -17.65 0.60 1.99
N GLU A 28 -17.00 -0.56 2.10
CA GLU A 28 -15.61 -0.66 1.70
C GLU A 28 -15.47 -0.54 0.20
N ALA A 29 -16.43 -1.06 -0.55
CA ALA A 29 -16.36 -1.02 -1.99
C ALA A 29 -16.32 0.41 -2.51
N ARG A 30 -16.96 1.33 -1.82
CA ARG A 30 -16.95 2.71 -2.24
C ARG A 30 -15.57 3.33 -2.05
N LEU A 31 -14.79 2.82 -1.13
CA LEU A 31 -13.48 3.35 -0.85
C LEU A 31 -12.40 2.77 -1.76
N ILE A 32 -12.66 1.64 -2.35
CA ILE A 32 -11.64 0.93 -3.10
C ILE A 32 -11.05 1.71 -4.27
N PRO A 33 -11.84 2.41 -5.09
CA PRO A 33 -11.21 3.13 -6.20
C PRO A 33 -10.18 4.16 -5.72
N GLY A 34 -10.49 4.85 -4.64
CA GLY A 34 -9.54 5.82 -4.11
C GLY A 34 -8.32 5.16 -3.52
N ILE A 35 -8.53 4.02 -2.85
CA ILE A 35 -7.43 3.27 -2.27
C ILE A 35 -6.54 2.71 -3.37
N GLU A 36 -7.15 2.18 -4.42
CA GLU A 36 -6.41 1.64 -5.54
C GLU A 36 -5.52 2.71 -6.16
N LYS A 37 -6.07 3.88 -6.38
CA LYS A 37 -5.30 4.96 -6.96
C LYS A 37 -4.17 5.36 -6.03
N LYS A 38 -4.44 5.45 -4.73
CA LYS A 38 -3.43 5.85 -3.77
C LYS A 38 -2.27 4.87 -3.75
N ILE A 39 -2.57 3.58 -3.73
CA ILE A 39 -1.53 2.57 -3.69
C ILE A 39 -0.68 2.61 -4.95
N ASN A 40 -1.33 2.70 -6.11
CA ASN A 40 -0.59 2.73 -7.36
C ASN A 40 0.25 3.99 -7.50
N ASP A 41 -0.23 5.10 -6.99
CA ASP A 41 0.56 6.32 -6.99
C ASP A 41 1.76 6.19 -6.07
N GLN A 42 1.60 5.52 -4.93
CA GLN A 42 2.70 5.31 -4.01
C GLN A 42 3.76 4.42 -4.64
N ILE A 43 3.33 3.37 -5.34
CA ILE A 43 4.27 2.50 -6.02
C ILE A 43 5.07 3.30 -7.04
N MET A 44 4.40 4.13 -7.81
CA MET A 44 5.06 4.90 -8.82
C MET A 44 6.09 5.87 -8.20
N LYS A 45 5.74 6.50 -7.11
CA LYS A 45 6.67 7.41 -6.45
C LYS A 45 7.91 6.69 -5.97
N ILE A 46 7.73 5.51 -5.40
CA ILE A 46 8.86 4.76 -4.91
C ILE A 46 9.72 4.27 -6.06
N GLN A 47 9.10 3.88 -7.16
CA GLN A 47 9.85 3.45 -8.33
C GLN A 47 10.71 4.58 -8.89
N MET A 48 10.24 5.80 -8.77
CA MET A 48 11.02 6.93 -9.26
C MET A 48 12.20 7.23 -8.34
N SER A 49 12.07 6.93 -7.07
CA SER A 49 13.12 7.21 -6.11
C SER A 49 14.12 6.07 -5.98
N TYR A 50 13.67 4.85 -6.10
CA TYR A 50 14.52 3.69 -5.90
C TYR A 50 14.45 2.84 -7.15
N LYS A 51 15.52 2.79 -7.91
CA LYS A 51 15.54 2.01 -9.12
C LYS A 51 16.19 0.67 -8.88
N ASP A 52 15.96 -0.23 -9.81
CA ASP A 52 16.60 -1.55 -9.75
C ASP A 52 16.12 -2.41 -8.60
N LEU A 53 14.91 -2.20 -8.13
CA LEU A 53 14.29 -3.09 -7.17
C LEU A 53 13.20 -3.87 -7.90
N ASP A 54 12.81 -5.00 -7.36
CA ASP A 54 11.73 -5.74 -8.00
C ASP A 54 10.40 -5.30 -7.39
N MET A 55 9.31 -5.80 -7.96
CA MET A 55 8.00 -5.35 -7.54
C MET A 55 7.70 -5.73 -6.10
N GLN A 56 8.22 -6.85 -5.65
CA GLN A 56 7.99 -7.25 -4.27
C GLN A 56 8.58 -6.22 -3.30
N ASP A 57 9.75 -5.68 -3.64
CA ASP A 57 10.36 -4.66 -2.80
C ASP A 57 9.53 -3.40 -2.78
N TYR A 58 9.02 -2.98 -3.94
CA TYR A 58 8.19 -1.78 -3.99
C TYR A 58 6.91 -1.97 -3.20
N LEU A 59 6.29 -3.14 -3.31
CA LEU A 59 5.06 -3.39 -2.58
C LEU A 59 5.30 -3.45 -1.08
N SER A 60 6.45 -3.99 -0.69
CA SER A 60 6.79 -4.04 0.73
C SER A 60 6.97 -2.62 1.29
N MET A 61 7.58 -1.76 0.53
CA MET A 61 7.76 -0.39 0.96
C MET A 61 6.44 0.34 1.08
N VAL A 62 5.54 0.12 0.13
CA VAL A 62 4.22 0.73 0.20
C VAL A 62 3.47 0.21 1.42
N LEU A 63 3.57 -1.09 1.67
CA LEU A 63 2.90 -1.67 2.81
C LEU A 63 3.41 -1.06 4.11
N LEU A 64 4.71 -0.94 4.25
CA LEU A 64 5.28 -0.35 5.44
C LEU A 64 4.83 1.09 5.62
N THR A 65 4.84 1.85 4.56
CA THR A 65 4.41 3.23 4.61
C THR A 65 2.98 3.33 5.11
N ASN A 66 2.12 2.50 4.59
CA ASN A 66 0.71 2.56 4.96
C ASN A 66 0.46 2.10 6.38
N VAL A 67 1.19 1.10 6.82
CA VAL A 67 1.02 0.63 8.19
C VAL A 67 1.51 1.67 9.18
N ILE A 68 2.63 2.30 8.88
CA ILE A 68 3.13 3.35 9.74
C ILE A 68 2.11 4.48 9.82
N SER A 69 1.54 4.86 8.69
CA SER A 69 0.55 5.92 8.67
C SER A 69 -0.72 5.54 9.43
N SER A 70 -1.14 4.31 9.29
CA SER A 70 -2.39 3.91 9.93
C SER A 70 -2.23 3.77 11.44
N ASN A 71 -1.03 3.46 11.91
CA ASN A 71 -0.82 3.41 13.34
C ASN A 71 -0.72 4.82 13.90
N ASN A 72 -0.53 5.77 13.01
CA ASN A 72 -0.55 7.14 13.39
C ASN A 72 0.37 7.47 14.47
N ILE A 73 1.51 6.95 14.40
CA ILE A 73 2.47 7.19 15.37
C ILE A 73 2.96 8.53 15.18
N GLU A 74 2.71 9.52 15.10
CA GLU A 74 3.20 10.76 14.94
C GLU A 74 2.78 11.21 13.72
N GLU A 75 2.15 11.89 13.30
CA GLU A 75 1.77 12.50 12.23
C GLU A 75 2.35 12.16 11.04
N PRO A 76 2.12 11.15 10.53
CA PRO A 76 2.72 10.58 9.43
C PRO A 76 2.45 11.28 8.16
N GLU A 77 3.34 12.07 7.77
CA GLU A 77 3.30 12.59 6.47
C GLU A 77 4.02 11.61 5.56
N ILE A 78 3.64 11.58 4.31
CA ILE A 78 4.24 10.65 3.38
C ILE A 78 5.74 10.85 3.28
N ASP A 79 6.19 12.10 3.28
CA ASP A 79 7.63 12.36 3.18
C ASP A 79 8.37 11.76 4.35
N SER A 80 7.81 11.89 5.55
CA SER A 80 8.44 11.32 6.72
C SER A 80 8.48 9.81 6.64
N ALA A 81 7.42 9.20 6.16
CA ALA A 81 7.38 7.76 6.03
C ALA A 81 8.41 7.27 5.03
N PHE A 82 8.58 8.00 3.92
CA PHE A 82 9.56 7.62 2.93
C PHE A 82 10.97 7.77 3.46
N GLU A 83 11.21 8.74 4.31
CA GLU A 83 12.51 8.88 4.90
C GLU A 83 12.84 7.68 5.78
N LYS A 84 11.86 7.20 6.53
CA LYS A 84 12.07 6.02 7.34
C LYS A 84 12.33 4.80 6.50
N LEU A 85 11.63 4.67 5.39
CA LEU A 85 11.86 3.57 4.49
C LEU A 85 13.25 3.63 3.88
N ASP A 86 13.69 4.83 3.58
CA ASP A 86 15.01 5.00 3.02
C ASP A 86 16.08 4.52 4.00
N GLN A 87 15.91 4.82 5.28
CA GLN A 87 16.84 4.36 6.28
C GLN A 87 16.84 2.84 6.39
N LEU A 88 15.65 2.24 6.35
CA LEU A 88 15.55 0.79 6.40
C LEU A 88 16.21 0.15 5.19
N ASN A 89 15.99 0.73 4.03
CA ASN A 89 16.58 0.21 2.82
C ASN A 89 18.10 0.26 2.89
N SER A 90 18.65 1.32 3.46
CA SER A 90 20.08 1.42 3.62
C SER A 90 20.60 0.34 4.55
N LEU A 91 19.87 0.06 5.64
CA LEU A 91 20.28 -1.00 6.54
C LEU A 91 20.23 -2.35 5.88
N LEU A 92 19.22 -2.61 5.09
CA LEU A 92 19.11 -3.88 4.40
C LEU A 92 20.25 -4.06 3.41
N GLU A 93 20.61 -3.00 2.73
CA GLU A 93 21.71 -3.08 1.78
C GLU A 93 23.01 -3.40 2.50
N LYS A 94 23.20 -2.84 3.67
CA LYS A 94 24.41 -3.11 4.41
C LYS A 94 24.44 -4.53 4.94
N SER A 95 23.26 -5.10 5.18
CA SER A 95 23.19 -6.45 5.71
C SER A 95 23.51 -7.49 4.66
N ILE A 96 23.34 -7.15 3.43
CA ILE A 96 23.58 -8.07 2.36
C ILE A 96 25.04 -8.04 1.97
#